data_41003418f70f801c194bf42036704d39
#
_entry.id   41003418f70f801c194bf42036704d39
#
_cell.length_a   1.000
_cell.length_b   1.000
_cell.length_c   1.000
_cell.angle_alpha   90.00
_cell.angle_beta   90.00
_cell.angle_gamma   90.00
#
_symmetry.space_group_name_H-M   'P 1'
#
loop_
_entity.id
_entity.type
_entity.pdbx_description
1 polymer ?
#
loop_
_entity_poly.entity_id
_entity_poly.type
_entity_poly.pdbx_seq_one_letter_code
_entity_poly.pdbx_strand_id
1 'polypeptide(L)'
;MQKLLLAVALAACLPFTSGCVPMAAVGAGTVAVIADDRRTTGIYVEDENIEWKTYSRLSDARSRGAHINATSYNRKVLLTGEAPTEDLKKEIGAIVTKIESVVEVVNEIQVAGSSSLTARGNDGLITTNVKTRMINNKKFSPNHVKVITEANVVYLMGIVSQEEGDAAAEVARTTQGVKSVVKVFEYRK
;
A
#
# COMPACT_ATOMS: atom_id res chain seq x y z
N MET A 1 -23.12 -45.56 -21.04
CA MET A 1 -23.01 -44.70 -19.81
C MET A 1 -21.65 -44.85 -19.13
N GLN A 2 -21.08 -46.07 -19.00
CA GLN A 2 -19.79 -46.30 -18.34
C GLN A 2 -18.57 -45.62 -19.02
N LYS A 3 -18.58 -45.51 -20.37
CA LYS A 3 -17.51 -44.82 -21.13
C LYS A 3 -17.54 -43.28 -21.00
N LEU A 4 -18.72 -42.74 -20.72
CA LEU A 4 -18.88 -41.27 -20.49
C LEU A 4 -18.39 -40.85 -19.09
N LEU A 5 -18.56 -41.72 -18.11
CA LEU A 5 -18.05 -41.51 -16.75
C LEU A 5 -16.53 -41.57 -16.65
N LEU A 6 -15.87 -42.43 -17.48
CA LEU A 6 -14.41 -42.49 -17.54
C LEU A 6 -13.79 -41.24 -18.20
N ALA A 7 -14.47 -40.63 -19.17
CA ALA A 7 -14.00 -39.39 -19.80
C ALA A 7 -14.08 -38.16 -18.86
N VAL A 8 -15.09 -38.11 -17.98
CA VAL A 8 -15.23 -37.04 -17.01
C VAL A 8 -14.21 -37.18 -15.88
N ALA A 9 -13.85 -38.39 -15.46
CA ALA A 9 -12.85 -38.63 -14.40
C ALA A 9 -11.41 -38.30 -14.86
N LEU A 10 -11.11 -38.37 -16.16
CA LEU A 10 -9.78 -38.08 -16.71
C LEU A 10 -9.53 -36.57 -16.87
N ALA A 11 -10.58 -35.74 -16.92
CA ALA A 11 -10.47 -34.29 -17.02
C ALA A 11 -10.18 -33.60 -15.66
N ALA A 12 -10.30 -34.31 -14.52
CA ALA A 12 -10.10 -33.77 -13.20
C ALA A 12 -8.64 -33.83 -12.67
N CYS A 13 -7.71 -34.44 -13.40
CA CYS A 13 -6.29 -34.53 -13.03
C CYS A 13 -5.42 -33.58 -13.87
N LEU A 14 -5.73 -32.30 -13.89
CA LEU A 14 -4.74 -31.30 -14.30
C LEU A 14 -3.79 -31.07 -13.14
N PRO A 15 -2.49 -31.37 -13.26
CA PRO A 15 -1.52 -31.01 -12.24
C PRO A 15 -1.49 -29.49 -12.12
N PHE A 16 -1.70 -28.99 -10.92
CA PHE A 16 -1.32 -27.62 -10.55
C PHE A 16 0.20 -27.53 -10.69
N THR A 17 0.69 -27.29 -11.88
CA THR A 17 2.06 -26.86 -12.09
C THR A 17 2.17 -25.46 -11.53
N SER A 18 2.72 -25.35 -10.31
CA SER A 18 3.23 -24.12 -9.74
C SER A 18 4.37 -23.64 -10.62
N GLY A 19 4.06 -22.97 -11.69
CA GLY A 19 5.05 -22.42 -12.60
C GLY A 19 4.54 -21.11 -13.15
N CYS A 20 5.27 -20.04 -12.92
CA CYS A 20 5.23 -18.72 -13.55
C CYS A 20 3.96 -18.46 -14.36
N VAL A 21 3.00 -17.79 -13.75
CA VAL A 21 1.87 -17.23 -14.53
C VAL A 21 2.50 -16.33 -15.58
N PRO A 22 2.42 -16.65 -16.89
CA PRO A 22 2.93 -15.75 -17.89
C PRO A 22 2.13 -14.45 -17.77
N MET A 23 2.83 -13.32 -17.77
CA MET A 23 2.30 -11.95 -17.65
C MET A 23 1.17 -11.62 -18.66
N ALA A 24 0.82 -12.55 -19.53
CA ALA A 24 -0.27 -12.45 -20.51
C ALA A 24 -1.69 -12.69 -19.94
N ALA A 25 -1.83 -13.17 -18.68
CA ALA A 25 -3.13 -13.38 -18.06
C ALA A 25 -3.57 -12.22 -17.15
N VAL A 26 -2.76 -11.15 -17.04
CA VAL A 26 -3.13 -9.92 -16.38
C VAL A 26 -4.11 -9.18 -17.31
N GLY A 27 -5.39 -9.22 -16.98
CA GLY A 27 -6.45 -8.66 -17.81
C GLY A 27 -6.21 -7.20 -18.16
N ALA A 28 -6.75 -6.72 -19.27
CA ALA A 28 -6.58 -5.38 -19.83
C ALA A 28 -6.76 -4.21 -18.82
N GLY A 29 -7.46 -4.45 -17.70
CA GLY A 29 -7.65 -3.47 -16.62
C GLY A 29 -6.39 -3.17 -15.80
N THR A 30 -5.54 -4.16 -15.53
CA THR A 30 -4.29 -3.98 -14.76
C THR A 30 -3.21 -3.28 -15.58
N VAL A 31 -3.15 -3.52 -16.88
CA VAL A 31 -2.21 -2.83 -17.78
C VAL A 31 -2.56 -1.34 -17.89
N ALA A 32 -3.85 -0.99 -17.90
CA ALA A 32 -4.28 0.41 -17.97
C ALA A 32 -3.93 1.20 -16.69
N VAL A 33 -3.99 0.56 -15.50
CA VAL A 33 -3.60 1.19 -14.22
C VAL A 33 -2.10 1.46 -14.17
N ILE A 34 -1.27 0.52 -14.65
CA ILE A 34 0.20 0.70 -14.71
C ILE A 34 0.58 1.78 -15.74
N ALA A 35 -0.17 1.90 -16.84
CA ALA A 35 0.10 2.90 -17.87
C ALA A 35 -0.15 4.34 -17.42
N ASP A 36 -1.03 4.56 -16.43
CA ASP A 36 -1.34 5.88 -15.86
C ASP A 36 -0.51 6.18 -14.59
N ASP A 37 0.26 5.23 -14.06
CA ASP A 37 1.17 5.45 -12.93
C ASP A 37 2.37 6.31 -13.39
N ARG A 38 2.68 7.34 -12.64
CA ARG A 38 3.80 8.26 -12.93
C ARG A 38 5.17 7.67 -12.61
N ARG A 39 5.21 6.53 -11.93
CA ARG A 39 6.45 5.77 -11.72
C ARG A 39 6.77 4.95 -12.97
N THR A 40 8.05 4.72 -13.23
CA THR A 40 8.43 3.71 -14.21
C THR A 40 8.11 2.30 -13.69
N THR A 41 7.90 1.34 -14.58
CA THR A 41 7.68 -0.07 -14.20
C THR A 41 8.80 -0.59 -13.29
N GLY A 42 10.06 -0.18 -13.54
CA GLY A 42 11.19 -0.55 -12.69
C GLY A 42 11.07 -0.03 -11.27
N ILE A 43 10.66 1.22 -11.10
CA ILE A 43 10.42 1.81 -9.77
C ILE A 43 9.24 1.15 -9.07
N TYR A 44 8.17 0.80 -9.80
CA TYR A 44 7.05 0.07 -9.23
C TYR A 44 7.51 -1.27 -8.62
N VAL A 45 8.29 -2.05 -9.37
CA VAL A 45 8.85 -3.33 -8.89
C VAL A 45 9.81 -3.11 -7.71
N GLU A 46 10.62 -2.05 -7.76
CA GLU A 46 11.53 -1.72 -6.66
C GLU A 46 10.79 -1.34 -5.38
N ASP A 47 9.67 -0.59 -5.48
CA ASP A 47 8.83 -0.27 -4.33
C ASP A 47 8.26 -1.54 -3.66
N GLU A 48 7.79 -2.52 -4.43
CA GLU A 48 7.33 -3.81 -3.91
C GLU A 48 8.48 -4.58 -3.21
N ASN A 49 9.68 -4.57 -3.80
CA ASN A 49 10.86 -5.18 -3.20
C ASN A 49 11.25 -4.50 -1.88
N ILE A 50 11.17 -3.17 -1.80
CA ILE A 50 11.43 -2.41 -0.59
C ILE A 50 10.42 -2.79 0.51
N GLU A 51 9.13 -2.86 0.19
CA GLU A 51 8.08 -3.28 1.12
C GLU A 51 8.35 -4.69 1.66
N TRP A 52 8.72 -5.64 0.80
CA TRP A 52 9.05 -7.01 1.19
C TRP A 52 10.31 -7.08 2.06
N LYS A 53 11.41 -6.39 1.67
CA LYS A 53 12.63 -6.28 2.48
C LYS A 53 12.34 -5.67 3.85
N THR A 54 11.52 -4.62 3.89
CA THR A 54 11.08 -3.98 5.14
C THR A 54 10.33 -4.95 6.03
N TYR A 55 9.36 -5.68 5.46
CA TYR A 55 8.60 -6.69 6.18
C TYR A 55 9.53 -7.75 6.82
N SER A 56 10.48 -8.26 6.07
CA SER A 56 11.44 -9.26 6.53
C SER A 56 12.36 -8.72 7.64
N ARG A 57 12.91 -7.51 7.46
CA ARG A 57 13.87 -6.90 8.42
C ARG A 57 13.20 -6.51 9.74
N LEU A 58 11.88 -6.25 9.75
CA LEU A 58 11.14 -5.87 10.95
C LEU A 58 10.45 -7.03 11.67
N SER A 59 10.81 -8.27 11.39
CA SER A 59 10.24 -9.46 12.05
C SER A 59 10.48 -9.44 13.57
N ASP A 60 11.68 -9.05 14.01
CA ASP A 60 12.02 -8.92 15.44
C ASP A 60 11.21 -7.80 16.13
N ALA A 61 11.09 -6.62 15.50
CA ALA A 61 10.27 -5.53 16.04
C ALA A 61 8.81 -5.95 16.24
N ARG A 62 8.24 -6.77 15.34
CA ARG A 62 6.90 -7.33 15.47
C ARG A 62 6.80 -8.31 16.63
N SER A 63 7.81 -9.15 16.84
CA SER A 63 7.84 -10.07 17.98
C SER A 63 7.89 -9.34 19.33
N ARG A 64 8.38 -8.10 19.35
CA ARG A 64 8.39 -7.20 20.51
C ARG A 64 7.09 -6.38 20.65
N GLY A 65 6.03 -6.74 19.95
CA GLY A 65 4.69 -6.17 20.08
C GLY A 65 4.39 -4.96 19.20
N ALA A 66 5.27 -4.61 18.24
CA ALA A 66 4.98 -3.57 17.27
C ALA A 66 4.03 -4.09 16.17
N HIS A 67 3.05 -3.28 15.80
CA HIS A 67 2.24 -3.44 14.60
C HIS A 67 2.70 -2.43 13.57
N ILE A 68 3.29 -2.87 12.47
CA ILE A 68 3.95 -1.98 11.51
C ILE A 68 3.45 -2.29 10.11
N ASN A 69 2.97 -1.25 9.44
CA ASN A 69 2.71 -1.23 8.02
C ASN A 69 3.78 -0.38 7.34
N ALA A 70 4.33 -0.88 6.24
CA ALA A 70 5.27 -0.16 5.40
C ALA A 70 4.69 -0.03 4.00
N THR A 71 4.71 1.16 3.46
CA THR A 71 4.25 1.46 2.11
C THR A 71 5.35 2.23 1.39
N SER A 72 5.82 1.71 0.26
CA SER A 72 6.79 2.39 -0.59
C SER A 72 6.10 3.04 -1.79
N TYR A 73 6.53 4.23 -2.14
CA TYR A 73 6.14 4.94 -3.35
C TYR A 73 7.30 5.81 -3.84
N ASN A 74 7.79 5.52 -5.01
CA ASN A 74 8.98 6.15 -5.59
C ASN A 74 10.20 6.09 -4.65
N ARG A 75 10.41 4.93 -3.99
CA ARG A 75 11.49 4.65 -3.02
C ARG A 75 11.44 5.49 -1.74
N LYS A 76 10.37 6.24 -1.51
CA LYS A 76 10.02 6.86 -0.25
C LYS A 76 9.16 5.89 0.55
N VAL A 77 9.58 5.54 1.75
CA VAL A 77 8.88 4.59 2.62
C VAL A 77 8.12 5.33 3.71
N LEU A 78 6.82 5.12 3.74
CA LEU A 78 5.95 5.53 4.84
C LEU A 78 5.80 4.34 5.80
N LEU A 79 6.12 4.57 7.08
CA LEU A 79 5.89 3.62 8.17
C LEU A 79 4.71 4.11 9.01
N THR A 80 3.68 3.27 9.16
CA THR A 80 2.51 3.52 10.01
C THR A 80 2.27 2.36 10.95
N GLY A 81 1.33 2.53 11.88
CA GLY A 81 0.99 1.54 12.90
C GLY A 81 1.45 1.94 14.29
N GLU A 82 1.69 0.97 15.16
CA GLU A 82 1.99 1.22 16.57
C GLU A 82 3.28 0.51 17.01
N ALA A 83 4.03 1.16 17.90
CA ALA A 83 5.15 0.59 18.63
C ALA A 83 4.98 0.84 20.14
N PRO A 84 5.33 -0.13 21.01
CA PRO A 84 5.17 0.02 22.46
C PRO A 84 6.02 1.15 23.08
N THR A 85 7.14 1.50 22.45
CA THR A 85 8.09 2.50 22.96
C THR A 85 8.64 3.40 21.86
N GLU A 86 9.05 4.60 22.25
CA GLU A 86 9.72 5.53 21.33
C GLU A 86 11.07 5.00 20.82
N ASP A 87 11.79 4.25 21.64
CA ASP A 87 13.08 3.65 21.25
C ASP A 87 12.88 2.60 20.14
N LEU A 88 11.84 1.77 20.24
CA LEU A 88 11.50 0.81 19.20
C LEU A 88 11.05 1.50 17.91
N LYS A 89 10.26 2.58 18.01
CA LYS A 89 9.90 3.41 16.85
C LYS A 89 11.13 3.95 16.13
N LYS A 90 12.09 4.50 16.87
CA LYS A 90 13.36 5.02 16.30
C LYS A 90 14.20 3.91 15.67
N GLU A 91 14.32 2.77 16.35
CA GLU A 91 15.03 1.60 15.85
C GLU A 91 14.44 1.10 14.52
N ILE A 92 13.11 1.01 14.43
CA ILE A 92 12.39 0.63 13.20
C ILE A 92 12.76 1.58 12.06
N GLY A 93 12.68 2.89 12.28
CA GLY A 93 13.09 3.89 11.29
C GLY A 93 14.52 3.73 10.83
N ALA A 94 15.45 3.51 11.77
CA ALA A 94 16.86 3.31 11.48
C ALA A 94 17.17 2.01 10.69
N ILE A 95 16.40 0.94 10.92
CA ILE A 95 16.49 -0.30 10.14
C ILE A 95 16.07 -0.05 8.69
N VAL A 96 14.92 0.64 8.50
CA VAL A 96 14.35 0.85 7.16
C VAL A 96 15.20 1.80 6.33
N THR A 97 15.78 2.82 6.92
CA THR A 97 16.71 3.74 6.24
C THR A 97 17.94 3.04 5.64
N LYS A 98 18.33 1.87 6.17
CA LYS A 98 19.46 1.07 5.68
C LYS A 98 19.09 0.06 4.59
N ILE A 99 17.82 0.00 4.21
CA ILE A 99 17.38 -0.89 3.13
C ILE A 99 17.83 -0.28 1.80
N GLU A 100 18.43 -1.12 0.97
CA GLU A 100 18.89 -0.73 -0.37
C GLU A 100 17.75 -0.10 -1.18
N SER A 101 18.05 0.92 -1.95
CA SER A 101 17.14 1.71 -2.80
C SER A 101 16.17 2.63 -2.03
N VAL A 102 16.10 2.58 -0.71
CA VAL A 102 15.30 3.54 0.06
C VAL A 102 15.98 4.92 0.01
N VAL A 103 15.22 5.93 -0.41
CA VAL A 103 15.68 7.31 -0.51
C VAL A 103 15.26 8.14 0.69
N GLU A 104 14.04 7.91 1.20
CA GLU A 104 13.48 8.65 2.32
C GLU A 104 12.57 7.75 3.16
N VAL A 105 12.58 7.95 4.48
CA VAL A 105 11.68 7.28 5.41
C VAL A 105 10.86 8.31 6.17
N VAL A 106 9.55 8.22 6.04
CA VAL A 106 8.57 9.00 6.83
C VAL A 106 8.04 8.09 7.92
N ASN A 107 8.45 8.34 9.16
CA ASN A 107 8.13 7.46 10.30
C ASN A 107 6.97 8.05 11.12
N GLU A 108 5.75 7.65 10.77
CA GLU A 108 4.48 8.04 11.39
C GLU A 108 3.94 6.99 12.38
N ILE A 109 4.80 6.04 12.82
CA ILE A 109 4.44 5.06 13.84
C ILE A 109 4.03 5.78 15.13
N GLN A 110 2.89 5.39 15.69
CA GLN A 110 2.41 5.93 16.96
C GLN A 110 3.01 5.13 18.13
N VAL A 111 3.36 5.81 19.24
CA VAL A 111 3.77 5.12 20.47
C VAL A 111 2.52 4.75 21.23
N ALA A 112 2.07 3.51 21.06
CA ALA A 112 0.85 2.96 21.64
C ALA A 112 0.88 1.43 21.62
N GLY A 113 -0.06 0.81 22.34
CA GLY A 113 -0.35 -0.62 22.17
C GLY A 113 -1.02 -0.87 20.82
N SER A 114 -0.89 -2.09 20.29
CA SER A 114 -1.48 -2.47 19.00
C SER A 114 -2.98 -2.21 18.94
N SER A 115 -3.42 -1.63 17.84
CA SER A 115 -4.83 -1.35 17.55
C SER A 115 -5.66 -2.65 17.41
N SER A 116 -6.96 -2.56 17.70
CA SER A 116 -7.88 -3.68 17.54
C SER A 116 -8.17 -4.00 16.08
N LEU A 117 -8.57 -5.24 15.78
CA LEU A 117 -9.01 -5.62 14.42
C LEU A 117 -10.20 -4.78 13.93
N THR A 118 -11.10 -4.38 14.85
CA THR A 118 -12.23 -3.51 14.52
C THR A 118 -11.77 -2.12 14.09
N ALA A 119 -10.78 -1.54 14.76
CA ALA A 119 -10.20 -0.25 14.38
C ALA A 119 -9.57 -0.31 12.98
N ARG A 120 -8.78 -1.35 12.71
CA ARG A 120 -8.18 -1.59 11.39
C ARG A 120 -9.22 -1.79 10.28
N GLY A 121 -10.32 -2.50 10.59
CA GLY A 121 -11.46 -2.64 9.68
C GLY A 121 -12.09 -1.30 9.33
N ASN A 122 -12.24 -0.40 10.32
CA ASN A 122 -12.71 0.96 10.09
C ASN A 122 -11.76 1.76 9.20
N ASP A 123 -10.45 1.65 9.39
CA ASP A 123 -9.45 2.32 8.54
C ASP A 123 -9.54 1.84 7.08
N GLY A 124 -9.80 0.53 6.88
CA GLY A 124 -10.06 -0.03 5.55
C GLY A 124 -11.30 0.58 4.87
N LEU A 125 -12.38 0.79 5.63
CA LEU A 125 -13.59 1.45 5.14
C LEU A 125 -13.33 2.92 4.78
N ILE A 126 -12.59 3.65 5.61
CA ILE A 126 -12.20 5.04 5.33
C ILE A 126 -11.36 5.11 4.05
N THR A 127 -10.35 4.24 3.91
CA THR A 127 -9.53 4.15 2.68
C THR A 127 -10.40 3.95 1.45
N THR A 128 -11.36 3.02 1.50
CA THR A 128 -12.28 2.74 0.40
C THR A 128 -13.14 3.95 0.06
N ASN A 129 -13.69 4.62 1.06
CA ASN A 129 -14.51 5.81 0.88
C ASN A 129 -13.71 6.97 0.26
N VAL A 130 -12.48 7.21 0.74
CA VAL A 130 -11.59 8.23 0.16
C VAL A 130 -11.30 7.92 -1.30
N LYS A 131 -10.88 6.68 -1.63
CA LYS A 131 -10.59 6.26 -3.01
C LYS A 131 -11.80 6.40 -3.92
N THR A 132 -12.99 5.98 -3.47
CA THR A 132 -14.23 6.12 -4.24
C THR A 132 -14.55 7.59 -4.55
N ARG A 133 -14.36 8.48 -3.58
CA ARG A 133 -14.56 9.92 -3.80
C ARG A 133 -13.50 10.52 -4.73
N MET A 134 -12.25 10.03 -4.68
CA MET A 134 -11.19 10.43 -5.61
C MET A 134 -11.51 10.05 -7.06
N ILE A 135 -12.08 8.87 -7.29
CA ILE A 135 -12.52 8.43 -8.63
C ILE A 135 -13.55 9.41 -9.23
N ASN A 136 -14.42 9.95 -8.39
CA ASN A 136 -15.45 10.91 -8.82
C ASN A 136 -14.91 12.35 -8.95
N ASN A 137 -13.69 12.63 -8.53
CA ASN A 137 -13.05 13.93 -8.63
C ASN A 137 -12.29 14.06 -9.94
N LYS A 138 -12.70 14.99 -10.81
CA LYS A 138 -12.11 15.18 -12.15
C LYS A 138 -10.85 16.08 -12.16
N LYS A 139 -10.36 16.53 -11.01
CA LYS A 139 -9.22 17.46 -10.92
C LYS A 139 -7.86 16.77 -10.99
N PHE A 140 -7.83 15.44 -10.77
CA PHE A 140 -6.59 14.63 -10.83
C PHE A 140 -6.95 13.17 -11.14
N SER A 141 -5.97 12.38 -11.61
CA SER A 141 -6.15 10.93 -11.74
C SER A 141 -6.01 10.26 -10.35
N PRO A 142 -6.98 9.43 -9.91
CA PRO A 142 -6.89 8.70 -8.65
C PRO A 142 -5.71 7.73 -8.62
N ASN A 143 -5.19 7.30 -9.78
CA ASN A 143 -4.03 6.41 -9.91
C ASN A 143 -2.70 7.09 -9.54
N HIS A 144 -2.67 8.43 -9.51
CA HIS A 144 -1.48 9.19 -9.12
C HIS A 144 -1.36 9.35 -7.60
N VAL A 145 -2.36 8.88 -6.82
CA VAL A 145 -2.40 9.04 -5.37
C VAL A 145 -2.62 7.70 -4.68
N LYS A 146 -1.62 7.24 -3.92
CA LYS A 146 -1.73 6.08 -3.02
C LYS A 146 -2.30 6.56 -1.69
N VAL A 147 -3.42 5.97 -1.26
CA VAL A 147 -4.14 6.31 -0.03
C VAL A 147 -3.92 5.23 1.00
N ILE A 148 -3.41 5.60 2.16
CA ILE A 148 -3.21 4.74 3.32
C ILE A 148 -3.97 5.35 4.50
N THR A 149 -4.67 4.54 5.29
CA THR A 149 -5.33 5.00 6.52
C THR A 149 -4.82 4.19 7.69
N GLU A 150 -4.41 4.87 8.76
CA GLU A 150 -4.02 4.28 10.03
C GLU A 150 -4.56 5.15 11.18
N ALA A 151 -5.26 4.55 12.13
CA ALA A 151 -5.88 5.23 13.28
C ALA A 151 -6.72 6.47 12.88
N ASN A 152 -7.52 6.34 11.82
CA ASN A 152 -8.34 7.41 11.21
C ASN A 152 -7.52 8.58 10.58
N VAL A 153 -6.20 8.48 10.53
CA VAL A 153 -5.33 9.42 9.81
C VAL A 153 -5.12 8.92 8.40
N VAL A 154 -5.39 9.77 7.41
CA VAL A 154 -5.18 9.44 5.99
C VAL A 154 -3.84 10.00 5.54
N TYR A 155 -3.00 9.12 5.04
CA TYR A 155 -1.72 9.46 4.43
C TYR A 155 -1.85 9.37 2.91
N LEU A 156 -1.42 10.41 2.22
CA LEU A 156 -1.47 10.51 0.77
C LEU A 156 -0.06 10.54 0.19
N MET A 157 0.30 9.51 -0.58
CA MET A 157 1.57 9.43 -1.31
C MET A 157 1.31 9.57 -2.80
N GLY A 158 2.28 10.05 -3.55
CA GLY A 158 2.13 10.20 -5.01
C GLY A 158 3.11 11.21 -5.58
N ILE A 159 3.29 11.18 -6.90
CA ILE A 159 3.99 12.21 -7.67
C ILE A 159 2.91 13.10 -8.28
N VAL A 160 2.72 14.30 -7.74
CA VAL A 160 1.57 15.16 -8.07
C VAL A 160 2.01 16.62 -8.28
N SER A 161 1.19 17.41 -8.98
CA SER A 161 1.32 18.87 -8.92
C SER A 161 0.79 19.40 -7.59
N GLN A 162 1.09 20.66 -7.25
CA GLN A 162 0.56 21.29 -6.05
C GLN A 162 -0.98 21.27 -6.05
N GLU A 163 -1.61 21.58 -7.18
CA GLU A 163 -3.06 21.62 -7.34
C GLU A 163 -3.70 20.24 -7.19
N GLU A 164 -3.08 19.19 -7.76
CA GLU A 164 -3.54 17.81 -7.63
C GLU A 164 -3.46 17.33 -6.18
N GLY A 165 -2.34 17.64 -5.51
CA GLY A 165 -2.12 17.27 -4.11
C GLY A 165 -3.10 17.97 -3.17
N ASP A 166 -3.40 19.25 -3.40
CA ASP A 166 -4.37 20.01 -2.61
C ASP A 166 -5.80 19.50 -2.86
N ALA A 167 -6.16 19.19 -4.11
CA ALA A 167 -7.45 18.58 -4.44
C ALA A 167 -7.62 17.20 -3.80
N ALA A 168 -6.59 16.35 -3.82
CA ALA A 168 -6.61 15.04 -3.19
C ALA A 168 -6.74 15.14 -1.66
N ALA A 169 -6.01 16.06 -1.04
CA ALA A 169 -6.09 16.31 0.39
C ALA A 169 -7.47 16.83 0.82
N GLU A 170 -8.11 17.68 0.02
CA GLU A 170 -9.47 18.17 0.28
C GLU A 170 -10.51 17.05 0.20
N VAL A 171 -10.41 16.16 -0.80
CA VAL A 171 -11.29 14.98 -0.89
C VAL A 171 -11.13 14.09 0.36
N ALA A 172 -9.90 13.83 0.79
CA ALA A 172 -9.64 13.03 1.98
C ALA A 172 -10.18 13.70 3.25
N ARG A 173 -9.85 14.99 3.46
CA ARG A 173 -10.23 15.77 4.65
C ARG A 173 -11.74 15.85 4.86
N THR A 174 -12.51 15.91 3.78
CA THR A 174 -13.98 15.99 3.81
C THR A 174 -14.66 14.62 3.79
N THR A 175 -13.90 13.51 3.86
CA THR A 175 -14.45 12.17 3.94
C THR A 175 -14.82 11.83 5.38
N GLN A 176 -16.00 11.28 5.57
CA GLN A 176 -16.49 10.88 6.89
C GLN A 176 -15.56 9.84 7.53
N GLY A 177 -15.26 10.04 8.81
CA GLY A 177 -14.39 9.18 9.61
C GLY A 177 -12.92 9.59 9.57
N VAL A 178 -12.50 10.49 8.68
CA VAL A 178 -11.12 11.00 8.62
C VAL A 178 -10.89 12.02 9.74
N LYS A 179 -9.91 11.77 10.58
CA LYS A 179 -9.48 12.66 11.67
C LYS A 179 -8.51 13.73 11.19
N SER A 180 -7.54 13.34 10.37
CA SER A 180 -6.54 14.24 9.78
C SER A 180 -5.97 13.64 8.49
N VAL A 181 -5.30 14.51 7.71
CA VAL A 181 -4.65 14.11 6.44
C VAL A 181 -3.19 14.55 6.49
N VAL A 182 -2.30 13.63 6.17
CA VAL A 182 -0.86 13.86 6.05
C VAL A 182 -0.48 13.72 4.58
N LYS A 183 0.11 14.79 4.02
CA LYS A 183 0.61 14.81 2.64
C LYS A 183 2.05 14.33 2.62
N VAL A 184 2.31 13.16 2.01
CA VAL A 184 3.63 12.55 1.80
C VAL A 184 3.95 12.56 0.31
N PHE A 185 3.55 13.60 -0.38
CA PHE A 185 3.71 13.75 -1.81
C PHE A 185 5.15 14.09 -2.23
N GLU A 186 5.48 13.71 -3.44
CA GLU A 186 6.55 14.32 -4.23
C GLU A 186 5.91 15.30 -5.22
N TYR A 187 6.31 16.56 -5.16
CA TYR A 187 5.75 17.59 -6.03
C TYR A 187 6.56 17.74 -7.31
N ARG A 188 5.89 17.53 -8.43
CA ARG A 188 6.48 17.81 -9.75
C ARG A 188 6.35 19.30 -10.09
N LYS A 189 7.37 19.80 -10.76
CA LYS A 189 7.38 21.14 -11.34
C LYS A 189 6.48 21.22 -12.57
#